data_9e21ff3dc9ab629cbc6d2129e1ec5c3c
#
_entry.id   9e21ff3dc9ab629cbc6d2129e1ec5c3c
#
_cell.length_a   1.000
_cell.length_b   1.000
_cell.length_c   1.000
_cell.angle_alpha   90.00
_cell.angle_beta   90.00
_cell.angle_gamma   90.00
#
_symmetry.space_group_name_H-M   'P 1'
#
loop_
_entity.id
_entity.type
_entity.pdbx_description
1 polymer ?
#
loop_
_entity_poly.entity_id
_entity_poly.type
_entity_poly.pdbx_seq_one_letter_code
_entity_poly.pdbx_strand_id
1 'polypeptide(L)'
;KYDIGDRSIPNFEFGEATNIVLADASISLDDKDLEDFVNRYQAEHKEVKLTLEGNKVTFKGRACHGSLPWEGVNAGLHLLNFLGDIKDNKVLKKIFVDYEKGDGKAIKGDYKSKYFDSSSYCIGKMKYEDGVLSFFVNMRLPENVTSEVAIENVKNMTKADEVKYLGGSEALLVDPESNLIKLLLQAYQEETNDYESKILAIGGGTYARESKNSVAFGCCF
;
A
#
# COMPACT_ATOMS: atom_id res chain seq x y z
N LYS A 1 3.17 -14.45 -1.84
CA LYS A 1 3.82 -14.91 -3.08
C LYS A 1 2.81 -15.54 -4.02
N TYR A 2 3.10 -15.47 -5.29
CA TYR A 2 2.33 -16.06 -6.38
C TYR A 2 3.27 -16.82 -7.31
N ASP A 3 2.99 -18.07 -7.56
CA ASP A 3 3.64 -18.85 -8.63
C ASP A 3 2.96 -18.48 -9.95
N ILE A 4 3.59 -17.58 -10.71
CA ILE A 4 3.11 -17.15 -12.02
C ILE A 4 3.48 -18.18 -13.08
N GLY A 5 4.56 -18.93 -12.88
CA GLY A 5 5.07 -19.98 -13.77
C GLY A 5 5.67 -19.47 -15.08
N ASP A 6 5.55 -18.20 -15.42
CA ASP A 6 6.04 -17.63 -16.69
C ASP A 6 7.49 -17.15 -16.57
N ARG A 7 8.42 -18.03 -16.95
CA ARG A 7 9.87 -17.73 -16.98
C ARG A 7 10.31 -16.87 -18.18
N SER A 8 9.40 -16.50 -19.08
CA SER A 8 9.69 -15.55 -20.15
C SER A 8 9.64 -14.10 -19.69
N ILE A 9 9.05 -13.84 -18.53
CA ILE A 9 9.11 -12.54 -17.87
C ILE A 9 10.50 -12.38 -17.25
N PRO A 10 11.27 -11.33 -17.58
CA PRO A 10 12.57 -11.06 -16.96
C PRO A 10 12.46 -10.87 -15.45
N ASN A 11 13.51 -11.29 -14.73
CA ASN A 11 13.60 -11.04 -13.29
C ASN A 11 13.67 -9.53 -13.01
N PHE A 12 13.00 -9.10 -11.95
CA PHE A 12 13.06 -7.71 -11.48
C PHE A 12 12.92 -7.62 -9.95
N GLU A 13 13.43 -6.53 -9.41
CA GLU A 13 13.22 -6.16 -8.00
C GLU A 13 13.10 -4.64 -7.88
N PHE A 14 12.09 -4.16 -7.14
CA PHE A 14 11.78 -2.75 -6.97
C PHE A 14 11.49 -2.41 -5.52
N GLY A 15 11.82 -1.17 -5.15
CA GLY A 15 11.47 -0.55 -3.88
C GLY A 15 12.48 -0.83 -2.77
N GLU A 16 12.71 0.19 -1.95
CA GLU A 16 13.61 0.13 -0.79
C GLU A 16 12.85 0.09 0.53
N ALA A 17 11.70 0.75 0.60
CA ALA A 17 10.87 0.85 1.79
C ALA A 17 9.52 0.13 1.62
N THR A 18 9.06 -0.57 2.66
CA THR A 18 7.78 -1.30 2.63
C THR A 18 6.56 -0.40 2.83
N ASN A 19 6.77 0.80 3.42
CA ASN A 19 5.73 1.74 3.82
C ASN A 19 5.64 3.00 2.93
N ILE A 20 6.20 2.93 1.73
CA ILE A 20 6.10 3.98 0.70
C ILE A 20 5.59 3.34 -0.58
N VAL A 21 4.62 3.95 -1.24
CA VAL A 21 4.09 3.51 -2.53
C VAL A 21 5.21 3.52 -3.57
N LEU A 22 5.34 2.43 -4.32
CA LEU A 22 6.39 2.23 -5.32
C LEU A 22 6.14 3.14 -6.53
N ALA A 23 6.93 4.21 -6.67
CA ALA A 23 6.75 5.22 -7.70
C ALA A 23 7.49 4.92 -9.01
N ASP A 24 8.46 4.02 -8.99
CA ASP A 24 9.33 3.72 -10.13
C ASP A 24 9.41 2.22 -10.36
N ALA A 25 9.20 1.80 -11.60
CA ALA A 25 9.41 0.43 -12.04
C ALA A 25 9.86 0.43 -13.51
N SER A 26 10.66 -0.54 -13.91
CA SER A 26 11.05 -0.68 -15.32
C SER A 26 11.33 -2.13 -15.67
N ILE A 27 11.11 -2.49 -16.94
CA ILE A 27 11.39 -3.83 -17.47
C ILE A 27 11.82 -3.74 -18.93
N SER A 28 12.73 -4.63 -19.35
CA SER A 28 13.08 -4.78 -20.75
C SER A 28 12.39 -6.02 -21.31
N LEU A 29 11.68 -5.87 -22.42
CA LEU A 29 10.87 -6.93 -23.03
C LEU A 29 11.21 -7.04 -24.53
N ASP A 30 11.44 -8.25 -24.99
CA ASP A 30 11.60 -8.53 -26.40
C ASP A 30 10.25 -8.93 -27.00
N ASP A 31 9.45 -7.92 -27.34
CA ASP A 31 8.14 -8.07 -27.95
C ASP A 31 8.02 -7.13 -29.15
N LYS A 32 7.65 -7.67 -30.31
CA LYS A 32 7.55 -6.92 -31.57
C LYS A 32 6.46 -5.85 -31.56
N ASP A 33 5.42 -6.06 -30.76
CA ASP A 33 4.26 -5.18 -30.67
C ASP A 33 4.34 -4.28 -29.39
N LEU A 34 5.55 -4.19 -28.77
CA LEU A 34 5.76 -3.51 -27.48
C LEU A 34 5.34 -2.03 -27.52
N GLU A 35 5.64 -1.31 -28.61
CA GLU A 35 5.28 0.09 -28.78
C GLU A 35 3.75 0.28 -28.79
N ASP A 36 3.03 -0.60 -29.50
CA ASP A 36 1.57 -0.59 -29.54
C ASP A 36 0.97 -0.88 -28.17
N PHE A 37 1.54 -1.83 -27.42
CA PHE A 37 1.13 -2.11 -26.04
C PHE A 37 1.35 -0.90 -25.14
N VAL A 38 2.51 -0.24 -25.21
CA VAL A 38 2.82 0.95 -24.41
C VAL A 38 1.86 2.10 -24.73
N ASN A 39 1.60 2.38 -26.02
CA ASN A 39 0.71 3.45 -26.43
C ASN A 39 -0.73 3.20 -25.97
N ARG A 40 -1.23 1.98 -26.11
CA ARG A 40 -2.58 1.60 -25.67
C ARG A 40 -2.69 1.70 -24.16
N TYR A 41 -1.74 1.14 -23.40
CA TYR A 41 -1.74 1.18 -21.95
C TYR A 41 -1.69 2.63 -21.42
N GLN A 42 -0.84 3.48 -22.02
CA GLN A 42 -0.75 4.90 -21.64
C GLN A 42 -2.04 5.67 -21.96
N ALA A 43 -2.76 5.28 -23.00
CA ALA A 43 -4.04 5.91 -23.32
C ALA A 43 -5.14 5.58 -22.30
N GLU A 44 -5.11 4.37 -21.74
CA GLU A 44 -6.07 3.87 -20.74
C GLU A 44 -5.71 4.29 -19.30
N HIS A 45 -4.40 4.42 -18.99
CA HIS A 45 -3.87 4.68 -17.66
C HIS A 45 -3.07 5.99 -17.62
N LYS A 46 -3.79 7.12 -17.52
CA LYS A 46 -3.18 8.46 -17.55
C LYS A 46 -2.54 8.87 -16.22
N GLU A 47 -2.86 8.17 -15.14
CA GLU A 47 -2.33 8.39 -13.79
C GLU A 47 -0.86 7.96 -13.65
N VAL A 48 -0.39 7.00 -14.48
CA VAL A 48 1.01 6.57 -14.55
C VAL A 48 1.62 7.05 -15.87
N LYS A 49 2.88 7.49 -15.85
CA LYS A 49 3.61 7.89 -17.06
C LYS A 49 4.50 6.74 -17.53
N LEU A 50 4.33 6.33 -18.80
CA LEU A 50 5.20 5.35 -19.45
C LEU A 50 6.19 6.04 -20.37
N THR A 51 7.41 5.50 -20.45
CA THR A 51 8.40 5.83 -21.48
C THR A 51 9.00 4.54 -22.04
N LEU A 52 9.24 4.51 -23.36
CA LEU A 52 9.86 3.38 -24.06
C LEU A 52 11.21 3.85 -24.63
N GLU A 53 12.28 3.16 -24.25
CA GLU A 53 13.64 3.40 -24.75
C GLU A 53 14.22 2.07 -25.24
N GLY A 54 14.25 1.87 -26.56
CA GLY A 54 14.55 0.57 -27.15
C GLY A 54 13.52 -0.48 -26.74
N ASN A 55 13.92 -1.49 -25.99
CA ASN A 55 13.04 -2.51 -25.44
C ASN A 55 12.71 -2.32 -23.95
N LYS A 56 13.16 -1.21 -23.34
CA LYS A 56 12.94 -0.89 -21.92
C LYS A 56 11.73 0.01 -21.74
N VAL A 57 10.72 -0.49 -21.05
CA VAL A 57 9.56 0.28 -20.59
C VAL A 57 9.79 0.73 -19.17
N THR A 58 9.65 2.03 -18.91
CA THR A 58 9.73 2.62 -17.58
C THR A 58 8.38 3.20 -17.17
N PHE A 59 7.95 2.87 -15.97
CA PHE A 59 6.71 3.34 -15.35
C PHE A 59 7.07 4.35 -14.26
N LYS A 60 6.51 5.54 -14.33
CA LYS A 60 6.62 6.60 -13.34
C LYS A 60 5.26 6.88 -12.74
N GLY A 61 5.10 6.53 -11.48
CA GLY A 61 3.92 6.80 -10.68
C GLY A 61 4.13 8.00 -9.75
N ARG A 62 3.55 7.90 -8.56
CA ARG A 62 3.68 8.92 -7.50
C ARG A 62 3.83 8.25 -6.14
N ALA A 63 4.95 8.54 -5.47
CA ALA A 63 5.17 8.08 -4.10
C ALA A 63 4.23 8.78 -3.12
N CYS A 64 3.80 8.04 -2.11
CA CYS A 64 3.16 8.58 -0.93
C CYS A 64 3.39 7.64 0.26
N HIS A 65 3.07 8.11 1.46
CA HIS A 65 3.18 7.28 2.65
C HIS A 65 2.13 6.15 2.64
N GLY A 66 2.53 4.96 3.12
CA GLY A 66 1.70 3.75 3.08
C GLY A 66 0.43 3.79 3.93
N SER A 67 0.22 4.82 4.74
CA SER A 67 -1.06 5.06 5.43
C SER A 67 -2.14 5.66 4.53
N LEU A 68 -1.73 6.26 3.40
CA LEU A 68 -2.62 6.91 2.44
C LEU A 68 -2.30 6.47 1.01
N PRO A 69 -2.28 5.16 0.72
CA PRO A 69 -1.78 4.63 -0.56
C PRO A 69 -2.59 5.10 -1.77
N TRP A 70 -3.85 5.49 -1.58
CA TRP A 70 -4.73 6.06 -2.61
C TRP A 70 -4.32 7.46 -3.08
N GLU A 71 -3.46 8.16 -2.36
CA GLU A 71 -2.87 9.42 -2.79
C GLU A 71 -1.68 9.22 -3.72
N GLY A 72 -1.14 7.99 -3.79
CA GLY A 72 -0.06 7.59 -4.67
C GLY A 72 -0.54 6.98 -5.98
N VAL A 73 0.44 6.61 -6.82
CA VAL A 73 0.25 5.78 -8.01
C VAL A 73 1.36 4.75 -8.02
N ASN A 74 1.02 3.48 -7.88
CA ASN A 74 1.99 2.40 -7.73
C ASN A 74 2.49 1.90 -9.09
N ALA A 75 3.68 2.33 -9.49
CA ALA A 75 4.30 1.97 -10.76
C ALA A 75 4.53 0.45 -10.91
N GLY A 76 4.85 -0.25 -9.81
CA GLY A 76 5.05 -1.69 -9.83
C GLY A 76 3.75 -2.46 -10.10
N LEU A 77 2.62 -2.01 -9.54
CA LEU A 77 1.31 -2.60 -9.84
C LEU A 77 0.91 -2.34 -11.29
N HIS A 78 1.14 -1.14 -11.82
CA HIS A 78 0.92 -0.86 -13.24
C HIS A 78 1.80 -1.71 -14.15
N LEU A 79 3.06 -1.96 -13.78
CA LEU A 79 3.92 -2.89 -14.52
C LEU A 79 3.34 -4.32 -14.51
N LEU A 80 2.81 -4.80 -13.37
CA LEU A 80 2.17 -6.12 -13.33
C LEU A 80 0.93 -6.18 -14.22
N ASN A 81 0.08 -5.15 -14.22
CA ASN A 81 -1.09 -5.10 -15.09
C ASN A 81 -0.70 -5.10 -16.58
N PHE A 82 0.30 -4.29 -16.93
CA PHE A 82 0.86 -4.23 -18.28
C PHE A 82 1.41 -5.60 -18.75
N LEU A 83 2.16 -6.29 -17.89
CA LEU A 83 2.61 -7.65 -18.15
C LEU A 83 1.44 -8.62 -18.27
N GLY A 84 0.39 -8.42 -17.50
CA GLY A 84 -0.86 -9.17 -17.59
C GLY A 84 -1.54 -9.03 -18.96
N ASP A 85 -1.45 -7.86 -19.59
CA ASP A 85 -1.95 -7.65 -20.96
C ASP A 85 -1.08 -8.34 -22.01
N ILE A 86 0.25 -8.16 -21.96
CA ILE A 86 1.20 -8.73 -22.93
C ILE A 86 1.20 -10.27 -22.87
N LYS A 87 1.10 -10.84 -21.66
CA LYS A 87 1.21 -12.31 -21.43
C LYS A 87 -0.16 -12.99 -21.32
N ASP A 88 -1.26 -12.27 -21.50
CA ASP A 88 -2.64 -12.74 -21.20
C ASP A 88 -2.74 -13.42 -19.81
N ASN A 89 -2.07 -12.82 -18.81
CA ASN A 89 -1.97 -13.41 -17.48
C ASN A 89 -3.00 -12.81 -16.51
N LYS A 90 -4.03 -13.58 -16.22
CA LYS A 90 -5.15 -13.16 -15.34
C LYS A 90 -4.73 -12.96 -13.88
N VAL A 91 -3.69 -13.66 -13.41
CA VAL A 91 -3.20 -13.53 -12.03
C VAL A 91 -2.55 -12.16 -11.82
N LEU A 92 -1.69 -11.72 -12.76
CA LEU A 92 -1.06 -10.41 -12.72
C LEU A 92 -2.10 -9.28 -12.76
N LYS A 93 -3.12 -9.40 -13.63
CA LYS A 93 -4.23 -8.45 -13.71
C LYS A 93 -5.05 -8.42 -12.42
N LYS A 94 -5.32 -9.59 -11.83
CA LYS A 94 -6.03 -9.66 -10.56
C LYS A 94 -5.27 -8.99 -9.42
N ILE A 95 -3.96 -9.16 -9.33
CA ILE A 95 -3.12 -8.51 -8.32
C ILE A 95 -3.22 -6.98 -8.44
N PHE A 96 -3.22 -6.45 -9.66
CA PHE A 96 -3.44 -5.02 -9.88
C PHE A 96 -4.79 -4.58 -9.31
N VAL A 97 -5.88 -5.24 -9.68
CA VAL A 97 -7.23 -4.92 -9.21
C VAL A 97 -7.35 -5.02 -7.68
N ASP A 98 -6.72 -6.03 -7.09
CA ASP A 98 -6.78 -6.26 -5.64
C ASP A 98 -6.12 -5.14 -4.83
N TYR A 99 -5.07 -4.50 -5.38
CA TYR A 99 -4.21 -3.59 -4.62
C TYR A 99 -4.04 -2.18 -5.19
N GLU A 100 -4.53 -1.89 -6.40
CA GLU A 100 -4.32 -0.59 -7.07
C GLU A 100 -4.71 0.59 -6.19
N LYS A 101 -5.88 0.54 -5.57
CA LYS A 101 -6.37 1.63 -4.70
C LYS A 101 -5.75 1.61 -3.31
N GLY A 102 -5.26 0.47 -2.87
CA GLY A 102 -4.69 0.30 -1.53
C GLY A 102 -5.68 0.51 -0.37
N ASP A 103 -6.98 0.62 -0.64
CA ASP A 103 -8.03 0.84 0.36
C ASP A 103 -8.69 -0.47 0.86
N GLY A 104 -8.25 -1.60 0.35
CA GLY A 104 -8.72 -2.94 0.73
C GLY A 104 -10.10 -3.33 0.21
N LYS A 105 -10.85 -2.46 -0.48
CA LYS A 105 -12.22 -2.77 -0.92
C LYS A 105 -12.28 -3.97 -1.86
N ALA A 106 -11.37 -4.05 -2.84
CA ALA A 106 -11.34 -5.13 -3.81
C ALA A 106 -11.16 -6.51 -3.16
N ILE A 107 -10.49 -6.57 -2.00
CA ILE A 107 -10.24 -7.78 -1.23
C ILE A 107 -11.14 -7.90 0.00
N LYS A 108 -12.19 -7.08 0.14
CA LYS A 108 -13.10 -7.03 1.30
C LYS A 108 -12.35 -6.83 2.63
N GLY A 109 -11.29 -6.07 2.59
CA GLY A 109 -10.43 -5.73 3.72
C GLY A 109 -10.51 -4.25 4.08
N ASP A 110 -11.55 -3.53 3.66
CA ASP A 110 -11.80 -2.11 3.93
C ASP A 110 -12.39 -1.92 5.34
N TYR A 111 -11.63 -2.36 6.34
CA TYR A 111 -12.02 -2.27 7.74
C TYR A 111 -12.06 -0.82 8.22
N LYS A 112 -13.02 -0.54 9.10
CA LYS A 112 -13.25 0.77 9.71
C LYS A 112 -13.57 0.64 11.19
N SER A 113 -13.33 1.71 11.95
CA SER A 113 -13.78 1.85 13.32
C SER A 113 -14.37 3.25 13.54
N LYS A 114 -14.74 3.52 14.79
CA LYS A 114 -15.18 4.86 15.20
C LYS A 114 -14.06 5.92 15.06
N TYR A 115 -12.80 5.50 15.16
CA TYR A 115 -11.64 6.37 15.24
C TYR A 115 -10.73 6.29 14.00
N PHE A 116 -10.90 5.28 13.15
CA PHE A 116 -10.07 5.05 11.99
C PHE A 116 -10.91 4.78 10.75
N ASP A 117 -10.83 5.69 9.78
CA ASP A 117 -11.77 5.75 8.66
C ASP A 117 -11.58 4.65 7.63
N SER A 118 -10.36 4.14 7.43
CA SER A 118 -10.08 3.12 6.43
C SER A 118 -8.76 2.42 6.70
N SER A 119 -8.77 1.10 6.61
CA SER A 119 -7.52 0.32 6.50
C SER A 119 -6.77 0.67 5.22
N SER A 120 -5.45 0.48 5.24
CA SER A 120 -4.61 0.69 4.06
C SER A 120 -3.70 -0.52 3.78
N TYR A 121 -3.42 -0.75 2.49
CA TYR A 121 -2.62 -1.85 1.96
C TYR A 121 -1.60 -1.29 0.97
N CYS A 122 -0.41 -1.00 1.43
CA CYS A 122 0.65 -0.43 0.60
C CYS A 122 1.63 -1.52 0.14
N ILE A 123 1.88 -1.59 -1.16
CA ILE A 123 2.96 -2.39 -1.73
C ILE A 123 4.13 -1.47 -2.06
N GLY A 124 5.19 -1.52 -1.24
CA GLY A 124 6.40 -0.71 -1.39
C GLY A 124 7.59 -1.48 -1.92
N LYS A 125 7.56 -2.81 -1.88
CA LYS A 125 8.61 -3.70 -2.40
C LYS A 125 8.02 -4.86 -3.15
N MET A 126 8.61 -5.18 -4.31
CA MET A 126 8.22 -6.37 -5.06
C MET A 126 9.43 -6.96 -5.80
N LYS A 127 9.42 -8.29 -5.95
CA LYS A 127 10.43 -9.06 -6.67
C LYS A 127 9.76 -10.12 -7.53
N TYR A 128 10.25 -10.27 -8.74
CA TYR A 128 9.94 -11.39 -9.63
C TYR A 128 11.22 -12.16 -9.95
N GLU A 129 11.22 -13.44 -9.68
CA GLU A 129 12.38 -14.30 -9.88
C GLU A 129 11.93 -15.71 -10.26
N ASP A 130 12.40 -16.19 -11.40
CA ASP A 130 12.16 -17.55 -11.92
C ASP A 130 10.69 -17.99 -11.98
N GLY A 131 9.81 -17.05 -12.34
CA GLY A 131 8.37 -17.31 -12.43
C GLY A 131 7.59 -17.06 -11.14
N VAL A 132 8.26 -16.66 -10.07
CA VAL A 132 7.61 -16.39 -8.77
C VAL A 132 7.59 -14.90 -8.47
N LEU A 133 6.40 -14.34 -8.30
CA LEU A 133 6.19 -12.98 -7.83
C LEU A 133 6.07 -12.96 -6.31
N SER A 134 6.85 -12.12 -5.65
CA SER A 134 6.75 -11.83 -4.22
C SER A 134 6.70 -10.33 -3.97
N PHE A 135 5.89 -9.90 -3.00
CA PHE A 135 5.85 -8.50 -2.57
C PHE A 135 5.46 -8.39 -1.10
N PHE A 136 5.80 -7.25 -0.50
CA PHE A 136 5.42 -6.90 0.85
C PHE A 136 4.17 -6.05 0.82
N VAL A 137 3.18 -6.39 1.65
CA VAL A 137 2.00 -5.57 1.91
C VAL A 137 2.13 -4.97 3.29
N ASN A 138 2.36 -3.65 3.37
CA ASN A 138 2.31 -2.91 4.62
C ASN A 138 0.85 -2.53 4.88
N MET A 139 0.26 -3.13 5.91
CA MET A 139 -1.13 -2.89 6.29
C MET A 139 -1.23 -1.92 7.47
N ARG A 140 -2.24 -1.05 7.41
CA ARG A 140 -2.67 -0.25 8.55
C ARG A 140 -4.10 -0.64 8.86
N LEU A 141 -4.33 -1.10 10.08
CA LEU A 141 -5.61 -1.65 10.52
C LEU A 141 -6.19 -0.81 11.66
N PRO A 142 -7.51 -0.68 11.73
CA PRO A 142 -8.16 -0.07 12.88
C PRO A 142 -8.03 -0.96 14.14
N GLU A 143 -8.22 -0.39 15.30
CA GLU A 143 -8.06 -1.02 16.61
C GLU A 143 -8.98 -2.22 16.87
N ASN A 144 -10.06 -2.34 16.13
CA ASN A 144 -11.04 -3.42 16.25
C ASN A 144 -10.76 -4.62 15.33
N VAL A 145 -9.62 -4.62 14.61
CA VAL A 145 -9.22 -5.70 13.69
C VAL A 145 -7.83 -6.18 14.02
N THR A 146 -7.68 -7.47 14.31
CA THR A 146 -6.37 -8.07 14.57
C THR A 146 -5.61 -8.40 13.29
N SER A 147 -4.29 -8.51 13.40
CA SER A 147 -3.43 -8.89 12.27
C SER A 147 -3.83 -10.25 11.68
N GLU A 148 -4.22 -11.22 12.51
CA GLU A 148 -4.63 -12.56 12.07
C GLU A 148 -5.86 -12.51 11.15
N VAL A 149 -6.89 -11.73 11.53
CA VAL A 149 -8.10 -11.56 10.74
C VAL A 149 -7.78 -10.96 9.37
N ALA A 150 -6.94 -9.92 9.33
CA ALA A 150 -6.56 -9.27 8.08
C ALA A 150 -5.71 -10.19 7.18
N ILE A 151 -4.78 -10.96 7.76
CA ILE A 151 -3.93 -11.91 7.02
C ILE A 151 -4.78 -13.05 6.43
N GLU A 152 -5.70 -13.61 7.21
CA GLU A 152 -6.59 -14.65 6.72
C GLU A 152 -7.48 -14.14 5.59
N ASN A 153 -8.00 -12.92 5.71
CA ASN A 153 -8.76 -12.28 4.63
C ASN A 153 -7.92 -12.12 3.36
N VAL A 154 -6.70 -11.57 3.46
CA VAL A 154 -5.77 -11.45 2.32
C VAL A 154 -5.57 -12.82 1.66
N LYS A 155 -5.25 -13.86 2.43
CA LYS A 155 -5.05 -15.22 1.93
C LYS A 155 -6.28 -15.74 1.16
N ASN A 156 -7.46 -15.56 1.72
CA ASN A 156 -8.71 -16.07 1.15
C ASN A 156 -9.14 -15.30 -0.11
N MET A 157 -8.96 -13.98 -0.13
CA MET A 157 -9.46 -13.11 -1.21
C MET A 157 -8.51 -13.01 -2.40
N THR A 158 -7.19 -12.95 -2.14
CA THR A 158 -6.21 -12.72 -3.21
C THR A 158 -5.76 -14.00 -3.90
N LYS A 159 -6.03 -15.16 -3.29
CA LYS A 159 -5.59 -16.48 -3.81
C LYS A 159 -4.07 -16.60 -3.96
N ALA A 160 -3.32 -15.92 -3.11
CA ALA A 160 -1.88 -16.07 -3.05
C ALA A 160 -1.48 -17.50 -2.64
N ASP A 161 -0.46 -18.06 -3.28
CA ASP A 161 0.05 -19.42 -2.96
C ASP A 161 0.70 -19.46 -1.58
N GLU A 162 1.33 -18.36 -1.17
CA GLU A 162 1.94 -18.22 0.14
C GLU A 162 1.68 -16.82 0.71
N VAL A 163 1.19 -16.75 1.96
CA VAL A 163 1.09 -15.53 2.75
C VAL A 163 1.83 -15.74 4.07
N LYS A 164 2.79 -14.86 4.37
CA LYS A 164 3.58 -14.89 5.62
C LYS A 164 3.38 -13.60 6.40
N TYR A 165 3.13 -13.73 7.68
CA TYR A 165 3.21 -12.61 8.60
C TYR A 165 4.68 -12.35 8.97
N LEU A 166 5.14 -11.14 8.78
CA LEU A 166 6.53 -10.74 9.02
C LEU A 166 6.69 -9.88 10.29
N GLY A 167 5.60 -9.69 11.01
CA GLY A 167 5.59 -8.87 12.22
C GLY A 167 4.81 -7.58 12.04
N GLY A 168 4.55 -6.92 13.14
CA GLY A 168 3.81 -5.66 13.22
C GLY A 168 3.51 -5.32 14.67
N SER A 169 2.83 -4.23 14.90
CA SER A 169 2.30 -3.84 16.20
C SER A 169 0.81 -3.57 16.06
N GLU A 170 0.06 -3.96 17.06
CA GLU A 170 -1.37 -3.64 17.17
C GLU A 170 -1.59 -2.12 17.28
N ALA A 171 -2.79 -1.67 16.96
CA ALA A 171 -3.14 -0.26 17.09
C ALA A 171 -3.03 0.21 18.56
N LEU A 172 -2.46 1.40 18.77
CA LEU A 172 -2.50 2.05 20.07
C LEU A 172 -3.79 2.89 20.14
N LEU A 173 -4.71 2.47 21.00
CA LEU A 173 -5.90 3.25 21.32
C LEU A 173 -5.84 3.67 22.79
N VAL A 174 -5.82 4.98 23.03
CA VAL A 174 -6.04 5.56 24.36
C VAL A 174 -7.45 6.15 24.39
N ASP A 175 -8.20 5.84 25.43
CA ASP A 175 -9.58 6.34 25.58
C ASP A 175 -9.62 7.88 25.47
N PRO A 176 -10.33 8.42 24.47
CA PRO A 176 -10.46 9.87 24.29
C PRO A 176 -11.07 10.59 25.49
N GLU A 177 -11.83 9.87 26.31
CA GLU A 177 -12.45 10.41 27.52
C GLU A 177 -11.54 10.31 28.76
N SER A 178 -10.35 9.75 28.62
CA SER A 178 -9.39 9.65 29.72
C SER A 178 -8.92 11.03 30.21
N ASN A 179 -8.54 11.11 31.48
CA ASN A 179 -7.99 12.33 32.05
C ASN A 179 -6.74 12.84 31.32
N LEU A 180 -5.89 11.92 30.85
CA LEU A 180 -4.70 12.27 30.08
C LEU A 180 -5.07 13.07 28.82
N ILE A 181 -6.00 12.54 28.02
CA ILE A 181 -6.43 13.18 26.76
C ILE A 181 -7.11 14.53 27.04
N LYS A 182 -7.99 14.60 28.04
CA LYS A 182 -8.68 15.85 28.41
C LYS A 182 -7.71 16.96 28.83
N LEU A 183 -6.72 16.64 29.67
CA LEU A 183 -5.70 17.60 30.09
C LEU A 183 -4.81 18.07 28.93
N LEU A 184 -4.40 17.16 28.05
CA LEU A 184 -3.59 17.51 26.88
C LEU A 184 -4.37 18.38 25.89
N LEU A 185 -5.65 18.05 25.64
CA LEU A 185 -6.51 18.87 24.78
C LEU A 185 -6.73 20.25 25.36
N GLN A 186 -6.98 20.36 26.68
CA GLN A 186 -7.12 21.64 27.37
C GLN A 186 -5.85 22.48 27.23
N ALA A 187 -4.67 21.91 27.51
CA ALA A 187 -3.40 22.60 27.35
C ALA A 187 -3.18 23.09 25.92
N TYR A 188 -3.50 22.27 24.93
CA TYR A 188 -3.44 22.68 23.52
C TYR A 188 -4.33 23.89 23.23
N GLN A 189 -5.58 23.83 23.66
CA GLN A 189 -6.56 24.89 23.43
C GLN A 189 -6.17 26.22 24.14
N GLU A 190 -5.66 26.14 25.37
CA GLU A 190 -5.19 27.30 26.11
C GLU A 190 -3.98 27.99 25.45
N GLU A 191 -3.03 27.21 24.91
CA GLU A 191 -1.83 27.75 24.30
C GLU A 191 -2.06 28.26 22.88
N THR A 192 -2.93 27.60 22.09
CA THR A 192 -3.13 27.91 20.67
C THR A 192 -4.36 28.78 20.38
N ASN A 193 -5.29 28.90 21.34
CA ASN A 193 -6.65 29.46 21.15
C ASN A 193 -7.45 28.71 20.06
N ASP A 194 -7.09 27.46 19.72
CA ASP A 194 -7.78 26.60 18.77
C ASP A 194 -8.72 25.64 19.51
N TYR A 195 -10.00 25.96 19.52
CA TYR A 195 -11.05 25.15 20.14
C TYR A 195 -11.83 24.30 19.15
N GLU A 196 -11.50 24.38 17.85
CA GLU A 196 -12.17 23.67 16.75
C GLU A 196 -11.49 22.34 16.40
N SER A 197 -10.18 22.26 16.59
CA SER A 197 -9.40 21.05 16.28
C SER A 197 -9.77 19.89 17.19
N LYS A 198 -9.86 18.71 16.59
CA LYS A 198 -10.26 17.46 17.25
C LYS A 198 -9.05 16.55 17.45
N ILE A 199 -9.20 15.63 18.40
CA ILE A 199 -8.28 14.51 18.59
C ILE A 199 -8.24 13.68 17.31
N LEU A 200 -7.03 13.37 16.80
CA LEU A 200 -6.82 12.66 15.56
C LEU A 200 -6.37 11.21 15.80
N ALA A 201 -6.87 10.30 14.99
CA ALA A 201 -6.26 8.98 14.79
C ALA A 201 -5.39 9.02 13.54
N ILE A 202 -4.19 8.46 13.61
CA ILE A 202 -3.25 8.42 12.50
C ILE A 202 -2.84 6.98 12.15
N GLY A 203 -2.63 6.71 10.88
CA GLY A 203 -2.14 5.41 10.40
C GLY A 203 -0.64 5.18 10.62
N GLY A 204 0.07 6.08 11.29
CA GLY A 204 1.48 5.99 11.62
C GLY A 204 1.76 5.44 13.02
N GLY A 205 2.93 4.85 13.24
CA GLY A 205 3.43 4.50 14.57
C GLY A 205 4.20 5.67 15.20
N THR A 206 4.07 5.84 16.51
CA THR A 206 4.83 6.81 17.30
C THR A 206 5.53 6.12 18.47
N TYR A 207 6.51 6.78 19.08
CA TYR A 207 7.19 6.30 20.31
C TYR A 207 6.26 6.15 21.51
N ALA A 208 5.05 6.72 21.45
CA ALA A 208 4.04 6.53 22.50
C ALA A 208 3.68 5.06 22.73
N ARG A 209 3.94 4.17 21.77
CA ARG A 209 3.72 2.71 21.91
C ARG A 209 4.68 2.04 22.89
N GLU A 210 5.84 2.65 23.13
CA GLU A 210 6.90 2.09 23.99
C GLU A 210 6.64 2.37 25.50
N SER A 211 5.63 3.17 25.81
CA SER A 211 5.31 3.55 27.18
C SER A 211 3.84 3.35 27.51
N LYS A 212 3.55 2.92 28.73
CA LYS A 212 2.17 2.83 29.24
C LYS A 212 1.58 4.22 29.44
N ASN A 213 0.30 4.38 29.12
CA ASN A 213 -0.45 5.63 29.26
C ASN A 213 0.21 6.81 28.54
N SER A 214 0.68 6.59 27.33
CA SER A 214 1.31 7.61 26.51
C SER A 214 0.56 7.83 25.21
N VAL A 215 0.57 9.06 24.72
CA VAL A 215 0.04 9.44 23.42
C VAL A 215 1.02 10.38 22.70
N ALA A 216 0.95 10.43 21.38
CA ALA A 216 1.62 11.49 20.64
C ALA A 216 0.86 12.81 20.85
N PHE A 217 1.59 13.87 21.18
CA PHE A 217 1.04 15.18 21.45
C PHE A 217 1.93 16.28 20.87
N GLY A 218 1.33 17.25 20.21
CA GLY A 218 1.99 18.46 19.72
C GLY A 218 2.67 18.32 18.36
N CYS A 219 3.38 19.36 18.00
CA CYS A 219 4.33 19.63 16.92
C CYS A 219 3.85 19.58 15.45
N CYS A 220 2.60 19.34 15.15
CA CYS A 220 2.09 19.52 13.77
C CYS A 220 0.88 20.46 13.81
N PHE A 221 1.04 21.62 13.21
CA PHE A 221 -0.01 22.60 12.99
C PHE A 221 -0.30 22.69 11.50
#